data_3efd7d453589cd8ccefa3f80887897a7
#
_entry.id   3efd7d453589cd8ccefa3f80887897a7
#
_cell.length_a   1.000
_cell.length_b   1.000
_cell.length_c   1.000
_cell.angle_alpha   90.00
_cell.angle_beta   90.00
_cell.angle_gamma   90.00
#
_symmetry.space_group_name_H-M   'P 1'
#
loop_
_entity.id
_entity.type
_entity.pdbx_description
1 polymer ?
#
loop_
_entity_poly.entity_id
_entity_poly.type
_entity_poly.pdbx_seq_one_letter_code
_entity_poly.pdbx_strand_id
1 'polypeptide(L)'
;VLAPFTQGCGLIFTLHRVRPASQDPFQPNRHLEITPEFLAQVIERVRSRGYKFVSMEEAVDRLKLCFGQERYAVLSFDDGYRDNLTVAYPLLRQMGVPFTLFLTSGFLDRTSELWWIALERMIAAQDVLNFAARGEASLIPCATLEEKQACYAAIVQLLTEELDETGQRAMVRELCALNGFDLRALADEEMLSWNEARSLARDPLVSIGAHTHDHHALARLPEAEAESDIRRGIKRIEDELGRRPAFMAYPYGGAETAGLREAALAAGAGLRAGVTTVPGVLKSIHARQPMLLPRVSLNGHFQGPEVIDEYLTGAPFALYRAFRQVSRAFSRRAPSTR
;
A
#
# COMPACT_ATOMS: atom_id res chain seq x y z
N VAL A 1 -15.33 15.60 21.33
CA VAL A 1 -14.59 16.50 22.25
C VAL A 1 -13.10 16.61 21.89
N LEU A 2 -12.42 15.57 21.40
CA LEU A 2 -10.98 15.61 21.10
C LEU A 2 -10.62 16.13 19.69
N ALA A 3 -11.58 16.17 18.76
CA ALA A 3 -11.35 16.51 17.36
C ALA A 3 -10.52 17.80 17.11
N PRO A 4 -10.75 18.94 17.79
CA PRO A 4 -9.98 20.15 17.53
C PRO A 4 -8.46 19.99 17.74
N PHE A 5 -8.05 19.04 18.59
CA PHE A 5 -6.63 18.79 18.93
C PHE A 5 -5.99 17.65 18.12
N THR A 6 -6.81 16.81 17.49
CA THR A 6 -6.34 15.56 16.85
C THR A 6 -6.45 15.56 15.34
N GLN A 7 -7.37 16.33 14.72
CA GLN A 7 -7.69 16.29 13.29
C GLN A 7 -6.54 16.65 12.34
N GLY A 8 -5.55 17.42 12.76
CA GLY A 8 -4.50 17.93 11.85
C GLY A 8 -5.03 18.88 10.77
N CYS A 9 -4.23 19.08 9.71
CA CYS A 9 -4.60 19.94 8.57
C CYS A 9 -5.21 19.14 7.40
N GLY A 10 -4.97 17.86 7.34
CA GLY A 10 -5.49 16.96 6.30
C GLY A 10 -5.13 15.52 6.57
N LEU A 11 -5.47 14.65 5.61
CA LEU A 11 -5.11 13.24 5.65
C LEU A 11 -4.90 12.69 4.23
N ILE A 12 -4.13 11.62 4.13
CA ILE A 12 -3.93 10.87 2.89
C ILE A 12 -4.53 9.50 3.10
N PHE A 13 -5.54 9.14 2.32
CA PHE A 13 -6.07 7.80 2.30
C PHE A 13 -5.18 6.89 1.45
N THR A 14 -4.93 5.68 1.94
CA THR A 14 -4.29 4.62 1.15
C THR A 14 -5.31 3.55 0.80
N LEU A 15 -5.29 3.16 -0.47
CA LEU A 15 -6.11 2.12 -1.08
C LEU A 15 -5.20 1.28 -1.98
N HIS A 16 -5.67 0.08 -2.34
CA HIS A 16 -5.00 -0.75 -3.34
C HIS A 16 -6.00 -1.11 -4.43
N ARG A 17 -7.09 -1.78 -4.08
CA ARG A 17 -8.09 -2.30 -5.02
C ARG A 17 -9.48 -1.73 -4.79
N VAL A 18 -10.22 -1.51 -5.88
CA VAL A 18 -11.64 -1.19 -5.83
C VAL A 18 -12.38 -2.18 -6.73
N ARG A 19 -13.17 -3.06 -6.12
CA ARG A 19 -13.87 -4.13 -6.84
C ARG A 19 -15.15 -4.53 -6.11
N PRO A 20 -16.14 -5.11 -6.82
CA PRO A 20 -17.34 -5.65 -6.17
C PRO A 20 -16.98 -6.62 -5.04
N ALA A 21 -17.82 -6.65 -4.00
CA ALA A 21 -17.62 -7.55 -2.87
C ALA A 21 -17.59 -9.01 -3.36
N SER A 22 -16.55 -9.75 -2.97
CA SER A 22 -16.47 -11.18 -3.22
C SER A 22 -17.42 -11.95 -2.30
N GLN A 23 -17.97 -13.05 -2.82
CA GLN A 23 -18.76 -14.00 -2.03
C GLN A 23 -17.92 -15.20 -1.56
N ASP A 24 -16.67 -15.30 -1.98
CA ASP A 24 -15.77 -16.35 -1.53
C ASP A 24 -15.50 -16.18 -0.03
N PRO A 25 -15.68 -17.22 0.81
CA PRO A 25 -15.34 -17.15 2.22
C PRO A 25 -13.84 -17.07 2.49
N PHE A 26 -12.98 -17.53 1.55
CA PHE A 26 -11.53 -17.44 1.64
C PHE A 26 -11.03 -16.16 0.98
N GLN A 27 -10.82 -15.12 1.76
CA GLN A 27 -10.37 -13.80 1.32
C GLN A 27 -9.24 -13.28 2.22
N PRO A 28 -8.06 -13.89 2.20
CA PRO A 28 -6.96 -13.47 3.08
C PRO A 28 -6.46 -12.06 2.77
N ASN A 29 -6.59 -11.60 1.52
CA ASN A 29 -6.20 -10.25 1.07
C ASN A 29 -7.35 -9.22 1.10
N ARG A 30 -8.47 -9.52 1.76
CA ARG A 30 -9.61 -8.60 1.87
C ARG A 30 -9.23 -7.20 2.38
N HIS A 31 -8.19 -7.11 3.18
CA HIS A 31 -7.69 -5.82 3.69
C HIS A 31 -7.19 -4.88 2.59
N LEU A 32 -6.86 -5.39 1.39
CA LEU A 32 -6.44 -4.59 0.22
C LEU A 32 -7.62 -4.08 -0.63
N GLU A 33 -8.84 -4.54 -0.37
CA GLU A 33 -9.98 -4.33 -1.25
C GLU A 33 -11.06 -3.48 -0.59
N ILE A 34 -11.66 -2.56 -1.35
CA ILE A 34 -12.90 -1.87 -0.97
C ILE A 34 -13.90 -1.94 -2.11
N THR A 35 -15.18 -1.77 -1.78
CA THR A 35 -16.22 -1.74 -2.81
C THR A 35 -16.34 -0.36 -3.47
N PRO A 36 -16.82 -0.29 -4.74
CA PRO A 36 -17.10 0.99 -5.41
C PRO A 36 -18.10 1.86 -4.63
N GLU A 37 -19.11 1.22 -4.03
CA GLU A 37 -20.13 1.89 -3.22
C GLU A 37 -19.50 2.54 -1.98
N PHE A 38 -18.58 1.81 -1.32
CA PHE A 38 -17.88 2.37 -0.17
C PHE A 38 -16.95 3.52 -0.58
N LEU A 39 -16.26 3.41 -1.71
CA LEU A 39 -15.45 4.53 -2.23
C LEU A 39 -16.30 5.79 -2.45
N ALA A 40 -17.49 5.65 -3.05
CA ALA A 40 -18.41 6.76 -3.22
C ALA A 40 -18.85 7.37 -1.88
N GLN A 41 -19.22 6.53 -0.92
CA GLN A 41 -19.59 6.95 0.44
C GLN A 41 -18.44 7.69 1.15
N VAL A 42 -17.20 7.22 1.01
CA VAL A 42 -16.01 7.91 1.54
C VAL A 42 -15.91 9.33 1.00
N ILE A 43 -16.07 9.50 -0.32
CA ILE A 43 -15.96 10.80 -0.97
C ILE A 43 -17.06 11.74 -0.47
N GLU A 44 -18.30 11.29 -0.47
CA GLU A 44 -19.44 12.07 -0.01
C GLU A 44 -19.30 12.45 1.47
N ARG A 45 -18.89 11.50 2.31
CA ARG A 45 -18.73 11.72 3.74
C ARG A 45 -17.64 12.72 4.05
N VAL A 46 -16.48 12.58 3.41
CA VAL A 46 -15.34 13.51 3.54
C VAL A 46 -15.75 14.92 3.14
N ARG A 47 -16.44 15.09 2.00
CA ARG A 47 -16.97 16.39 1.56
C ARG A 47 -17.99 16.97 2.53
N SER A 48 -18.92 16.16 3.03
CA SER A 48 -19.96 16.60 3.98
C SER A 48 -19.37 17.09 5.32
N ARG A 49 -18.15 16.67 5.65
CA ARG A 49 -17.38 17.10 6.82
C ARG A 49 -16.51 18.34 6.54
N GLY A 50 -16.64 18.96 5.37
CA GLY A 50 -15.95 20.18 5.00
C GLY A 50 -14.49 19.98 4.56
N TYR A 51 -14.11 18.77 4.15
CA TYR A 51 -12.80 18.51 3.58
C TYR A 51 -12.85 18.66 2.05
N LYS A 52 -11.80 19.22 1.47
CA LYS A 52 -11.58 19.29 0.04
C LYS A 52 -10.64 18.18 -0.42
N PHE A 53 -11.00 17.47 -1.49
CA PHE A 53 -10.05 16.57 -2.13
C PHE A 53 -9.04 17.38 -2.96
N VAL A 54 -7.77 17.08 -2.77
CA VAL A 54 -6.65 17.75 -3.43
C VAL A 54 -5.65 16.73 -3.98
N SER A 55 -4.81 17.13 -4.92
CA SER A 55 -3.71 16.30 -5.39
C SER A 55 -2.63 16.14 -4.31
N MET A 56 -1.75 15.13 -4.48
CA MET A 56 -0.60 14.94 -3.59
C MET A 56 0.32 16.18 -3.62
N GLU A 57 0.47 16.80 -4.78
CA GLU A 57 1.28 18.01 -4.93
C GLU A 57 0.73 19.17 -4.10
N GLU A 58 -0.55 19.46 -4.24
CA GLU A 58 -1.22 20.50 -3.45
C GLU A 58 -1.16 20.20 -1.95
N ALA A 59 -1.34 18.93 -1.55
CA ALA A 59 -1.26 18.52 -0.16
C ALA A 59 0.13 18.78 0.46
N VAL A 60 1.20 18.45 -0.26
CA VAL A 60 2.59 18.67 0.20
C VAL A 60 2.90 20.17 0.29
N ASP A 61 2.42 20.98 -0.65
CA ASP A 61 2.59 22.44 -0.60
C ASP A 61 1.83 23.05 0.58
N ARG A 62 0.64 22.55 0.89
CA ARG A 62 -0.18 23.02 2.04
C ARG A 62 0.38 22.63 3.41
N LEU A 63 1.30 21.65 3.50
CA LEU A 63 1.88 21.25 4.80
C LEU A 63 2.54 22.42 5.55
N LYS A 64 3.12 23.38 4.85
CA LYS A 64 3.75 24.57 5.45
C LYS A 64 2.73 25.57 5.98
N LEU A 65 1.49 25.51 5.53
CA LEU A 65 0.42 26.47 5.78
C LEU A 65 -0.73 25.86 6.61
N CYS A 66 -0.44 24.91 7.49
CA CYS A 66 -1.43 24.07 8.20
C CYS A 66 -2.45 24.85 9.06
N PHE A 67 -2.20 26.09 9.43
CA PHE A 67 -3.07 26.86 10.31
C PHE A 67 -4.00 27.79 9.52
N GLY A 68 -5.29 27.76 9.86
CA GLY A 68 -6.29 28.67 9.26
C GLY A 68 -6.71 28.31 7.84
N GLN A 69 -6.29 27.16 7.31
CA GLN A 69 -6.63 26.68 5.96
C GLN A 69 -7.80 25.70 6.00
N GLU A 70 -8.49 25.60 4.86
CA GLU A 70 -9.48 24.56 4.60
C GLU A 70 -8.83 23.18 4.73
N ARG A 71 -9.49 22.25 5.43
CA ARG A 71 -9.01 20.88 5.58
C ARG A 71 -9.06 20.12 4.27
N TYR A 72 -8.13 19.23 4.07
CA TYR A 72 -8.04 18.49 2.79
C TYR A 72 -7.82 17.00 2.99
N ALA A 73 -8.20 16.26 1.96
CA ALA A 73 -7.98 14.84 1.85
C ALA A 73 -7.31 14.52 0.51
N VAL A 74 -6.47 13.50 0.50
CA VAL A 74 -5.85 12.94 -0.70
C VAL A 74 -6.28 11.49 -0.82
N LEU A 75 -6.59 11.04 -2.04
CA LEU A 75 -6.71 9.62 -2.34
C LEU A 75 -5.41 9.12 -2.98
N SER A 76 -4.89 8.01 -2.50
CA SER A 76 -3.74 7.35 -3.11
C SER A 76 -3.99 5.84 -3.23
N PHE A 77 -3.59 5.28 -4.37
CA PHE A 77 -3.66 3.86 -4.67
C PHE A 77 -2.25 3.32 -4.88
N ASP A 78 -1.95 2.20 -4.28
CA ASP A 78 -0.65 1.57 -4.40
C ASP A 78 -0.68 0.42 -5.43
N ASP A 79 0.49 -0.06 -5.86
CA ASP A 79 0.79 -1.20 -6.74
C ASP A 79 0.48 -0.99 -8.22
N GLY A 80 -0.62 -0.36 -8.59
CA GLY A 80 -1.05 -0.18 -9.97
C GLY A 80 -1.96 -1.31 -10.48
N TYR A 81 -2.91 -1.76 -9.65
CA TYR A 81 -3.94 -2.72 -10.05
C TYR A 81 -4.82 -2.20 -11.20
N ARG A 82 -5.25 -3.10 -12.10
CA ARG A 82 -6.09 -2.74 -13.24
C ARG A 82 -7.47 -2.22 -12.84
N ASP A 83 -8.02 -2.68 -11.70
CA ASP A 83 -9.30 -2.18 -11.20
C ASP A 83 -9.25 -0.69 -10.81
N ASN A 84 -8.07 -0.12 -10.60
CA ASN A 84 -7.94 1.33 -10.44
C ASN A 84 -8.34 2.09 -11.72
N LEU A 85 -8.08 1.53 -12.91
CA LEU A 85 -8.55 2.07 -14.19
C LEU A 85 -10.01 1.73 -14.48
N THR A 86 -10.37 0.45 -14.29
CA THR A 86 -11.66 -0.06 -14.81
C THR A 86 -12.83 0.23 -13.88
N VAL A 87 -12.57 0.43 -12.60
CA VAL A 87 -13.60 0.63 -11.57
C VAL A 87 -13.43 1.96 -10.83
N ALA A 88 -12.26 2.21 -10.22
CA ALA A 88 -12.06 3.41 -9.41
C ALA A 88 -12.06 4.70 -10.26
N TYR A 89 -11.31 4.72 -11.35
CA TYR A 89 -11.12 5.92 -12.16
C TYR A 89 -12.42 6.49 -12.74
N PRO A 90 -13.34 5.71 -13.35
CA PRO A 90 -14.61 6.24 -13.85
C PRO A 90 -15.43 6.93 -12.74
N LEU A 91 -15.49 6.37 -11.55
CA LEU A 91 -16.17 6.93 -10.40
C LEU A 91 -15.51 8.24 -9.94
N LEU A 92 -14.18 8.23 -9.76
CA LEU A 92 -13.42 9.42 -9.33
C LEU A 92 -13.51 10.55 -10.34
N ARG A 93 -13.45 10.24 -11.63
CA ARG A 93 -13.62 11.20 -12.71
C ARG A 93 -15.01 11.82 -12.71
N GLN A 94 -16.06 11.01 -12.58
CA GLN A 94 -17.45 11.49 -12.46
C GLN A 94 -17.62 12.41 -11.27
N MET A 95 -16.98 12.10 -10.14
CA MET A 95 -17.06 12.89 -8.91
C MET A 95 -16.06 14.06 -8.87
N GLY A 96 -15.19 14.22 -9.88
CA GLY A 96 -14.17 15.27 -9.93
C GLY A 96 -13.18 15.22 -8.79
N VAL A 97 -12.71 14.01 -8.43
CA VAL A 97 -11.79 13.77 -7.31
C VAL A 97 -10.39 13.44 -7.83
N PRO A 98 -9.37 14.27 -7.52
CA PRO A 98 -8.00 13.95 -7.87
C PRO A 98 -7.48 12.80 -7.02
N PHE A 99 -6.57 12.00 -7.60
CA PHE A 99 -5.93 10.88 -6.91
C PHE A 99 -4.51 10.62 -7.43
N THR A 100 -3.75 9.85 -6.66
CA THR A 100 -2.39 9.45 -7.03
C THR A 100 -2.31 7.94 -7.14
N LEU A 101 -1.72 7.44 -8.24
CA LEU A 101 -1.35 6.04 -8.41
C LEU A 101 0.15 5.89 -8.15
N PHE A 102 0.52 5.13 -7.15
CA PHE A 102 1.89 4.73 -6.88
C PHE A 102 2.18 3.40 -7.57
N LEU A 103 2.94 3.46 -8.67
CA LEU A 103 3.18 2.30 -9.54
C LEU A 103 4.44 1.54 -9.14
N THR A 104 4.30 0.23 -8.95
CA THR A 104 5.43 -0.70 -8.93
C THR A 104 5.77 -1.07 -10.36
N SER A 105 6.86 -0.53 -10.88
CA SER A 105 7.16 -0.66 -12.31
C SER A 105 7.41 -2.11 -12.75
N GLY A 106 7.96 -2.97 -11.89
CA GLY A 106 8.14 -4.39 -12.18
C GLY A 106 6.84 -5.17 -12.34
N PHE A 107 5.74 -4.74 -11.69
CA PHE A 107 4.42 -5.34 -11.93
C PHE A 107 3.91 -5.00 -13.34
N LEU A 108 4.10 -3.75 -13.79
CA LEU A 108 3.72 -3.33 -15.13
C LEU A 108 4.63 -3.96 -16.21
N ASP A 109 5.90 -4.21 -15.89
CA ASP A 109 6.85 -4.94 -16.75
C ASP A 109 6.66 -6.46 -16.73
N ARG A 110 5.86 -7.01 -15.79
CA ARG A 110 5.69 -8.46 -15.58
C ARG A 110 6.98 -9.16 -15.13
N THR A 111 7.82 -8.45 -14.38
CA THR A 111 9.11 -8.97 -13.87
C THR A 111 9.14 -9.18 -12.36
N SER A 112 8.15 -8.67 -11.65
CA SER A 112 8.01 -8.82 -10.19
C SER A 112 6.74 -9.58 -9.83
N GLU A 113 6.76 -10.31 -8.72
CA GLU A 113 5.71 -11.24 -8.33
C GLU A 113 4.67 -10.62 -7.38
N LEU A 114 3.40 -10.77 -7.73
CA LEU A 114 2.24 -10.51 -6.86
C LEU A 114 2.03 -11.71 -5.92
N TRP A 115 3.01 -11.98 -5.06
CA TRP A 115 3.08 -13.22 -4.29
C TRP A 115 1.84 -13.45 -3.41
N TRP A 116 1.25 -12.40 -2.82
CA TRP A 116 0.07 -12.53 -1.96
C TRP A 116 -1.19 -12.92 -2.72
N ILE A 117 -1.37 -12.40 -3.95
CA ILE A 117 -2.48 -12.79 -4.83
C ILE A 117 -2.26 -14.20 -5.41
N ALA A 118 -1.02 -14.51 -5.81
CA ALA A 118 -0.67 -15.85 -6.31
C ALA A 118 -0.95 -16.91 -5.23
N LEU A 119 -0.53 -16.66 -4.00
CA LEU A 119 -0.76 -17.56 -2.87
C LEU A 119 -2.26 -17.75 -2.58
N GLU A 120 -3.05 -16.66 -2.53
CA GLU A 120 -4.50 -16.73 -2.35
C GLU A 120 -5.14 -17.59 -3.44
N ARG A 121 -4.84 -17.32 -4.71
CA ARG A 121 -5.45 -18.04 -5.84
C ARG A 121 -5.03 -19.52 -5.90
N MET A 122 -3.78 -19.84 -5.64
CA MET A 122 -3.32 -21.23 -5.58
C MET A 122 -4.06 -22.02 -4.49
N ILE A 123 -4.15 -21.48 -3.29
CA ILE A 123 -4.82 -22.13 -2.16
C ILE A 123 -6.34 -22.21 -2.40
N ALA A 124 -6.95 -21.16 -2.97
CA ALA A 124 -8.37 -21.19 -3.29
C ALA A 124 -8.74 -22.30 -4.26
N ALA A 125 -7.91 -22.57 -5.27
CA ALA A 125 -8.19 -23.47 -6.38
C ALA A 125 -7.90 -24.95 -6.09
N GLN A 126 -7.31 -25.33 -4.95
CA GLN A 126 -6.81 -26.69 -4.69
C GLN A 126 -7.29 -27.20 -3.33
N ASP A 127 -7.35 -28.51 -3.19
CA ASP A 127 -7.60 -29.17 -1.90
C ASP A 127 -6.29 -29.54 -1.18
N VAL A 128 -5.18 -29.60 -1.93
CA VAL A 128 -3.84 -29.89 -1.42
C VAL A 128 -2.83 -29.05 -2.17
N LEU A 129 -1.99 -28.33 -1.43
CA LEU A 129 -0.90 -27.54 -1.98
C LEU A 129 0.41 -28.34 -1.95
N ASN A 130 1.09 -28.44 -3.10
CA ASN A 130 2.44 -29.01 -3.17
C ASN A 130 3.43 -27.95 -2.65
N PHE A 131 4.23 -28.32 -1.68
CA PHE A 131 5.19 -27.44 -1.04
C PHE A 131 6.56 -28.14 -0.95
N ALA A 132 7.62 -27.38 -1.17
CA ALA A 132 8.98 -27.87 -0.93
C ALA A 132 9.76 -26.83 -0.13
N ALA A 133 10.41 -27.27 0.93
CA ALA A 133 11.33 -26.46 1.71
C ALA A 133 12.56 -27.27 2.09
N ARG A 134 13.74 -26.67 1.98
CA ARG A 134 15.03 -27.31 2.35
C ARG A 134 15.28 -28.69 1.68
N GLY A 135 14.72 -28.89 0.47
CA GLY A 135 14.86 -30.15 -0.28
C GLY A 135 13.86 -31.25 0.10
N GLU A 136 12.96 -30.98 1.04
CA GLU A 136 11.89 -31.91 1.41
C GLU A 136 10.56 -31.46 0.79
N ALA A 137 9.94 -32.39 0.02
CA ALA A 137 8.61 -32.18 -0.51
C ALA A 137 7.54 -32.55 0.52
N SER A 138 6.52 -31.74 0.64
CA SER A 138 5.38 -31.98 1.52
C SER A 138 4.07 -31.61 0.83
N LEU A 139 2.97 -32.12 1.37
CA LEU A 139 1.61 -31.82 0.93
C LEU A 139 0.91 -31.08 2.07
N ILE A 140 0.42 -29.90 1.80
CA ILE A 140 -0.30 -29.08 2.80
C ILE A 140 -1.80 -29.16 2.48
N PRO A 141 -2.65 -29.66 3.41
CA PRO A 141 -4.11 -29.68 3.21
C PRO A 141 -4.67 -28.26 3.06
N CYS A 142 -5.58 -28.07 2.11
CA CYS A 142 -6.31 -26.82 1.90
C CYS A 142 -7.69 -27.06 1.26
N ALA A 143 -8.39 -28.16 1.63
CA ALA A 143 -9.74 -28.49 1.16
C ALA A 143 -10.81 -27.66 1.86
N THR A 144 -10.71 -27.47 3.18
CA THR A 144 -11.66 -26.70 3.98
C THR A 144 -11.23 -25.25 4.15
N LEU A 145 -12.17 -24.38 4.51
CA LEU A 145 -11.85 -22.96 4.79
C LEU A 145 -10.80 -22.82 5.89
N GLU A 146 -10.90 -23.63 6.94
CA GLU A 146 -9.93 -23.62 8.05
C GLU A 146 -8.53 -24.02 7.60
N GLU A 147 -8.43 -25.09 6.79
CA GLU A 147 -7.16 -25.54 6.21
C GLU A 147 -6.57 -24.50 5.26
N LYS A 148 -7.40 -23.86 4.40
CA LYS A 148 -6.97 -22.75 3.52
C LYS A 148 -6.38 -21.60 4.32
N GLN A 149 -7.06 -21.19 5.39
CA GLN A 149 -6.60 -20.10 6.27
C GLN A 149 -5.30 -20.46 6.99
N ALA A 150 -5.19 -21.68 7.51
CA ALA A 150 -3.98 -22.17 8.18
C ALA A 150 -2.79 -22.28 7.20
N CYS A 151 -3.03 -22.84 6.00
CA CYS A 151 -2.04 -22.93 4.94
C CYS A 151 -1.51 -21.53 4.53
N TYR A 152 -2.42 -20.60 4.26
CA TYR A 152 -2.06 -19.23 3.91
C TYR A 152 -1.22 -18.56 5.01
N ALA A 153 -1.67 -18.64 6.25
CA ALA A 153 -0.97 -18.03 7.39
C ALA A 153 0.43 -18.59 7.58
N ALA A 154 0.60 -19.92 7.50
CA ALA A 154 1.90 -20.59 7.65
C ALA A 154 2.88 -20.17 6.56
N ILE A 155 2.42 -20.12 5.28
CA ILE A 155 3.29 -19.73 4.17
C ILE A 155 3.62 -18.22 4.26
N VAL A 156 2.66 -17.36 4.60
CA VAL A 156 2.92 -15.92 4.79
C VAL A 156 3.96 -15.71 5.89
N GLN A 157 3.85 -16.42 7.02
CA GLN A 157 4.84 -16.34 8.09
C GLN A 157 6.24 -16.72 7.60
N LEU A 158 6.38 -17.85 6.90
CA LEU A 158 7.65 -18.25 6.30
C LEU A 158 8.21 -17.17 5.37
N LEU A 159 7.39 -16.68 4.44
CA LEU A 159 7.80 -15.68 3.45
C LEU A 159 8.21 -14.34 4.06
N THR A 160 7.52 -13.91 5.13
CA THR A 160 7.70 -12.54 5.67
C THR A 160 8.60 -12.48 6.91
N GLU A 161 8.74 -13.57 7.68
CA GLU A 161 9.49 -13.57 8.92
C GLU A 161 10.80 -14.37 8.86
N GLU A 162 10.85 -15.46 8.05
CA GLU A 162 12.01 -16.37 8.03
C GLU A 162 12.93 -16.16 6.81
N LEU A 163 12.41 -15.67 5.68
CA LEU A 163 13.17 -15.47 4.45
C LEU A 163 13.52 -13.99 4.24
N ASP A 164 14.67 -13.72 3.64
CA ASP A 164 14.96 -12.40 3.08
C ASP A 164 14.19 -12.16 1.77
N GLU A 165 14.29 -10.96 1.19
CA GLU A 165 13.54 -10.60 -0.01
C GLU A 165 13.88 -11.50 -1.22
N THR A 166 15.13 -11.92 -1.36
CA THR A 166 15.59 -12.83 -2.44
C THR A 166 15.03 -14.24 -2.24
N GLY A 167 15.16 -14.77 -1.03
CA GLY A 167 14.61 -16.08 -0.65
C GLY A 167 13.09 -16.13 -0.76
N GLN A 168 12.40 -15.05 -0.36
CA GLN A 168 10.96 -14.93 -0.52
C GLN A 168 10.54 -15.11 -2.00
N ARG A 169 11.17 -14.35 -2.91
CA ARG A 169 10.85 -14.43 -4.35
C ARG A 169 11.19 -15.79 -4.95
N ALA A 170 12.33 -16.38 -4.56
CA ALA A 170 12.70 -17.73 -5.01
C ALA A 170 11.67 -18.76 -4.55
N MET A 171 11.25 -18.75 -3.29
CA MET A 171 10.24 -19.64 -2.74
C MET A 171 8.89 -19.48 -3.44
N VAL A 172 8.46 -18.27 -3.72
CA VAL A 172 7.20 -18.00 -4.45
C VAL A 172 7.24 -18.61 -5.85
N ARG A 173 8.34 -18.42 -6.59
CA ARG A 173 8.49 -19.01 -7.93
C ARG A 173 8.47 -20.53 -7.88
N GLU A 174 9.18 -21.14 -6.92
CA GLU A 174 9.18 -22.58 -6.72
C GLU A 174 7.78 -23.10 -6.39
N LEU A 175 7.09 -22.44 -5.45
CA LEU A 175 5.73 -22.79 -5.06
C LEU A 175 4.77 -22.74 -6.26
N CYS A 176 4.85 -21.68 -7.07
CA CYS A 176 4.04 -21.54 -8.27
C CYS A 176 4.36 -22.63 -9.29
N ALA A 177 5.64 -22.96 -9.51
CA ALA A 177 6.05 -24.01 -10.43
C ALA A 177 5.55 -25.40 -10.00
N LEU A 178 5.65 -25.73 -8.70
CA LEU A 178 5.18 -26.99 -8.14
C LEU A 178 3.66 -27.17 -8.28
N ASN A 179 2.90 -26.07 -8.31
CA ASN A 179 1.44 -26.08 -8.39
C ASN A 179 0.90 -25.70 -9.77
N GLY A 180 1.77 -25.56 -10.78
CA GLY A 180 1.36 -25.23 -12.15
C GLY A 180 0.72 -23.84 -12.29
N PHE A 181 1.10 -22.88 -11.41
CA PHE A 181 0.54 -21.54 -11.39
C PHE A 181 1.39 -20.56 -12.20
N ASP A 182 0.74 -19.82 -13.10
CA ASP A 182 1.41 -18.85 -13.98
C ASP A 182 1.37 -17.44 -13.38
N LEU A 183 2.51 -17.01 -12.82
CA LEU A 183 2.69 -15.67 -12.26
C LEU A 183 2.57 -14.55 -13.30
N ARG A 184 2.97 -14.82 -14.54
CA ARG A 184 2.87 -13.83 -15.61
C ARG A 184 1.43 -13.62 -16.04
N ALA A 185 0.67 -14.70 -16.23
CA ALA A 185 -0.75 -14.63 -16.52
C ALA A 185 -1.51 -13.90 -15.42
N LEU A 186 -1.16 -14.15 -14.15
CA LEU A 186 -1.72 -13.38 -13.02
C LEU A 186 -1.44 -11.89 -13.15
N ALA A 187 -0.20 -11.51 -13.41
CA ALA A 187 0.15 -10.09 -13.54
C ALA A 187 -0.50 -9.45 -14.78
N ASP A 188 -0.66 -10.21 -15.87
CA ASP A 188 -1.38 -9.76 -17.07
C ASP A 188 -2.88 -9.52 -16.80
N GLU A 189 -3.48 -10.29 -15.91
CA GLU A 189 -4.88 -10.11 -15.48
C GLU A 189 -5.05 -8.94 -14.51
N GLU A 190 -4.21 -8.87 -13.49
CA GLU A 190 -4.42 -8.03 -12.31
C GLU A 190 -3.83 -6.62 -12.43
N MET A 191 -2.76 -6.44 -13.20
CA MET A 191 -2.01 -5.19 -13.20
C MET A 191 -2.23 -4.36 -14.47
N LEU A 192 -2.13 -3.06 -14.32
CA LEU A 192 -2.09 -2.13 -15.45
C LEU A 192 -0.97 -2.51 -16.42
N SER A 193 -1.22 -2.30 -17.71
CA SER A 193 -0.16 -2.19 -18.70
C SER A 193 0.37 -0.76 -18.76
N TRP A 194 1.56 -0.55 -19.34
CA TRP A 194 2.09 0.79 -19.56
C TRP A 194 1.21 1.64 -20.47
N ASN A 195 0.48 1.04 -21.45
CA ASN A 195 -0.48 1.76 -22.29
C ASN A 195 -1.65 2.31 -21.47
N GLU A 196 -2.17 1.52 -20.54
CA GLU A 196 -3.23 1.92 -19.63
C GLU A 196 -2.73 3.01 -18.65
N ALA A 197 -1.55 2.86 -18.10
CA ALA A 197 -0.91 3.85 -17.22
C ALA A 197 -0.69 5.19 -17.97
N ARG A 198 -0.21 5.14 -19.23
CA ARG A 198 -0.08 6.35 -20.09
C ARG A 198 -1.43 7.03 -20.36
N SER A 199 -2.48 6.24 -20.54
CA SER A 199 -3.84 6.78 -20.72
C SER A 199 -4.31 7.52 -19.47
N LEU A 200 -4.16 6.92 -18.30
CA LEU A 200 -4.50 7.55 -17.00
C LEU A 200 -3.69 8.83 -16.76
N ALA A 201 -2.38 8.79 -17.00
CA ALA A 201 -1.48 9.93 -16.75
C ALA A 201 -1.77 11.18 -17.60
N ARG A 202 -2.65 11.09 -18.61
CA ARG A 202 -3.12 12.25 -19.42
C ARG A 202 -4.26 13.02 -18.76
N ASP A 203 -4.99 12.41 -17.83
CA ASP A 203 -6.06 13.08 -17.11
C ASP A 203 -5.48 13.95 -15.98
N PRO A 204 -5.83 15.25 -15.89
CA PRO A 204 -5.31 16.14 -14.85
C PRO A 204 -5.73 15.73 -13.43
N LEU A 205 -6.73 14.88 -13.26
CA LEU A 205 -7.10 14.32 -11.96
C LEU A 205 -6.14 13.23 -11.49
N VAL A 206 -5.29 12.70 -12.37
CA VAL A 206 -4.41 11.55 -12.06
C VAL A 206 -2.98 12.01 -11.94
N SER A 207 -2.39 11.78 -10.76
CA SER A 207 -0.97 11.91 -10.54
C SER A 207 -0.32 10.53 -10.48
N ILE A 208 0.88 10.37 -11.06
CA ILE A 208 1.64 9.13 -10.97
C ILE A 208 2.81 9.33 -10.01
N GLY A 209 2.92 8.44 -9.03
CA GLY A 209 4.04 8.30 -8.11
C GLY A 209 4.77 6.98 -8.29
N ALA A 210 5.91 6.81 -7.62
CA ALA A 210 6.70 5.58 -7.64
C ALA A 210 6.36 4.68 -6.44
N HIS A 211 6.41 3.36 -6.65
CA HIS A 211 6.28 2.35 -5.60
C HIS A 211 7.38 1.29 -5.72
N THR A 212 8.62 1.76 -5.96
CA THR A 212 9.83 1.00 -6.30
C THR A 212 9.72 0.25 -7.63
N HIS A 213 10.69 -0.60 -7.94
CA HIS A 213 10.62 -1.48 -9.11
C HIS A 213 10.11 -2.86 -8.72
N ASP A 214 10.70 -3.49 -7.69
CA ASP A 214 10.45 -4.89 -7.33
C ASP A 214 9.49 -5.08 -6.15
N HIS A 215 8.98 -3.99 -5.58
CA HIS A 215 8.08 -4.05 -4.42
C HIS A 215 8.71 -4.77 -3.21
N HIS A 216 10.01 -4.55 -2.95
CA HIS A 216 10.68 -5.11 -1.79
C HIS A 216 10.40 -4.31 -0.51
N ALA A 217 10.41 -4.97 0.64
CA ALA A 217 10.48 -4.33 1.94
C ALA A 217 11.87 -3.69 2.09
N LEU A 218 12.01 -2.41 1.71
CA LEU A 218 13.29 -1.74 1.52
C LEU A 218 14.22 -1.82 2.74
N ALA A 219 13.65 -1.76 3.96
CA ALA A 219 14.46 -1.87 5.19
C ALA A 219 15.12 -3.25 5.39
N ARG A 220 14.66 -4.28 4.67
CA ARG A 220 15.23 -5.63 4.69
C ARG A 220 16.36 -5.83 3.67
N LEU A 221 16.55 -4.86 2.77
CA LEU A 221 17.61 -4.88 1.76
C LEU A 221 18.88 -4.18 2.28
N PRO A 222 20.07 -4.58 1.79
CA PRO A 222 21.26 -3.74 1.83
C PRO A 222 20.98 -2.35 1.24
N GLU A 223 21.64 -1.32 1.75
CA GLU A 223 21.37 0.07 1.37
C GLU A 223 21.49 0.31 -0.14
N ALA A 224 22.53 -0.23 -0.77
CA ALA A 224 22.74 -0.08 -2.21
C ALA A 224 21.65 -0.74 -3.05
N GLU A 225 21.11 -1.87 -2.60
CA GLU A 225 20.00 -2.56 -3.28
C GLU A 225 18.68 -1.79 -3.11
N ALA A 226 18.41 -1.28 -1.90
CA ALA A 226 17.25 -0.44 -1.64
C ALA A 226 17.29 0.85 -2.49
N GLU A 227 18.46 1.51 -2.58
CA GLU A 227 18.64 2.68 -3.45
C GLU A 227 18.43 2.32 -4.93
N SER A 228 18.98 1.20 -5.38
CA SER A 228 18.84 0.71 -6.75
C SER A 228 17.36 0.46 -7.10
N ASP A 229 16.61 -0.19 -6.21
CA ASP A 229 15.18 -0.49 -6.43
C ASP A 229 14.34 0.79 -6.53
N ILE A 230 14.57 1.77 -5.65
CA ILE A 230 13.94 3.08 -5.72
C ILE A 230 14.26 3.77 -7.05
N ARG A 231 15.54 3.88 -7.43
CA ARG A 231 15.96 4.59 -8.63
C ARG A 231 15.50 3.91 -9.92
N ARG A 232 15.49 2.59 -9.96
CA ARG A 232 14.96 1.80 -11.10
C ARG A 232 13.48 2.08 -11.29
N GLY A 233 12.69 2.03 -10.21
CA GLY A 233 11.26 2.33 -10.26
C GLY A 233 10.98 3.73 -10.80
N ILE A 234 11.67 4.75 -10.28
CA ILE A 234 11.56 6.14 -10.75
C ILE A 234 11.94 6.25 -12.23
N LYS A 235 13.09 5.70 -12.61
CA LYS A 235 13.61 5.78 -13.99
C LYS A 235 12.65 5.09 -14.98
N ARG A 236 12.15 3.92 -14.62
CA ARG A 236 11.23 3.15 -15.47
C ARG A 236 9.91 3.90 -15.73
N ILE A 237 9.36 4.55 -14.68
CA ILE A 237 8.16 5.39 -14.83
C ILE A 237 8.47 6.61 -15.71
N GLU A 238 9.61 7.25 -15.52
CA GLU A 238 10.04 8.40 -16.32
C GLU A 238 10.19 8.02 -17.81
N ASP A 239 10.80 6.87 -18.11
CA ASP A 239 10.98 6.38 -19.48
C ASP A 239 9.66 6.08 -20.17
N GLU A 240 8.69 5.52 -19.46
CA GLU A 240 7.41 5.13 -20.04
C GLU A 240 6.40 6.28 -20.15
N LEU A 241 6.44 7.22 -19.20
CA LEU A 241 5.44 8.29 -19.12
C LEU A 241 5.98 9.65 -19.57
N GLY A 242 7.30 9.76 -19.83
CA GLY A 242 7.94 11.02 -20.22
C GLY A 242 8.01 12.06 -19.09
N ARG A 243 7.66 11.69 -17.88
CA ARG A 243 7.64 12.57 -16.71
C ARG A 243 8.11 11.83 -15.46
N ARG A 244 9.08 12.44 -14.77
CA ARG A 244 9.63 11.92 -13.52
C ARG A 244 8.61 12.02 -12.39
N PRO A 245 8.35 10.95 -11.61
CA PRO A 245 7.50 11.01 -10.44
C PRO A 245 8.14 11.89 -9.35
N ALA A 246 7.32 12.72 -8.71
CA ALA A 246 7.76 13.60 -7.61
C ALA A 246 7.56 12.99 -6.22
N PHE A 247 6.77 11.92 -6.12
CA PHE A 247 6.33 11.29 -4.89
C PHE A 247 6.53 9.78 -4.96
N MET A 248 6.68 9.13 -3.80
CA MET A 248 6.65 7.68 -3.72
C MET A 248 5.83 7.19 -2.52
N ALA A 249 5.28 5.98 -2.63
CA ALA A 249 4.86 5.17 -1.49
C ALA A 249 5.93 4.10 -1.24
N TYR A 250 6.19 3.80 0.04
CA TYR A 250 7.10 2.72 0.39
C TYR A 250 6.32 1.39 0.40
N PRO A 251 6.81 0.32 -0.27
CA PRO A 251 6.19 -0.98 -0.18
C PRO A 251 6.01 -1.45 1.26
N TYR A 252 4.83 -2.01 1.56
CA TYR A 252 4.37 -2.33 2.92
C TYR A 252 4.25 -1.11 3.85
N GLY A 253 5.18 -0.16 3.78
CA GLY A 253 5.13 1.15 4.40
C GLY A 253 5.08 1.20 5.93
N GLY A 254 5.24 0.06 6.62
CA GLY A 254 5.32 -0.01 8.07
C GLY A 254 6.65 0.55 8.59
N ALA A 255 6.72 0.80 9.89
CA ALA A 255 7.94 1.34 10.52
C ALA A 255 9.14 0.35 10.47
N GLU A 256 8.86 -0.92 10.24
CA GLU A 256 9.81 -2.03 10.07
C GLU A 256 10.25 -2.23 8.61
N THR A 257 9.54 -1.64 7.66
CA THR A 257 9.81 -1.77 6.21
C THR A 257 10.29 -0.48 5.56
N ALA A 258 10.06 0.67 6.23
CA ALA A 258 10.52 1.98 5.76
C ALA A 258 10.79 2.91 6.96
N GLY A 259 12.00 3.44 7.05
CA GLY A 259 12.47 4.30 8.12
C GLY A 259 13.25 5.52 7.62
N LEU A 260 14.11 6.05 8.49
CA LEU A 260 14.91 7.24 8.18
C LEU A 260 15.94 6.98 7.06
N ARG A 261 16.47 5.76 6.95
CA ARG A 261 17.39 5.36 5.88
C ARG A 261 16.69 5.44 4.51
N GLU A 262 15.51 4.80 4.39
CA GLU A 262 14.72 4.79 3.17
C GLU A 262 14.24 6.20 2.79
N ALA A 263 13.89 7.00 3.80
CA ALA A 263 13.55 8.40 3.61
C ALA A 263 14.72 9.22 3.04
N ALA A 264 15.95 8.97 3.52
CA ALA A 264 17.15 9.61 2.99
C ALA A 264 17.44 9.17 1.55
N LEU A 265 17.31 7.87 1.23
CA LEU A 265 17.47 7.33 -0.12
C LEU A 265 16.45 7.94 -1.09
N ALA A 266 15.17 8.02 -0.69
CA ALA A 266 14.12 8.65 -1.48
C ALA A 266 14.39 10.14 -1.75
N ALA A 267 14.83 10.89 -0.73
CA ALA A 267 15.24 12.27 -0.88
C ALA A 267 16.47 12.41 -1.81
N GLY A 268 17.47 11.55 -1.64
CA GLY A 268 18.65 11.47 -2.49
C GLY A 268 18.35 11.08 -3.95
N ALA A 269 17.23 10.40 -4.18
CA ALA A 269 16.69 10.15 -5.51
C ALA A 269 15.92 11.34 -6.10
N GLY A 270 15.80 12.47 -5.41
CA GLY A 270 15.18 13.70 -5.90
C GLY A 270 13.66 13.77 -5.75
N LEU A 271 13.07 12.91 -4.92
CA LEU A 271 11.63 12.95 -4.63
C LEU A 271 11.29 14.11 -3.66
N ARG A 272 10.09 14.65 -3.76
CA ARG A 272 9.58 15.74 -2.91
C ARG A 272 8.95 15.24 -1.61
N ALA A 273 8.28 14.10 -1.66
CA ALA A 273 7.71 13.47 -0.48
C ALA A 273 7.57 11.94 -0.66
N GLY A 274 7.57 11.24 0.48
CA GLY A 274 7.30 9.81 0.58
C GLY A 274 6.16 9.54 1.56
N VAL A 275 5.31 8.56 1.27
CA VAL A 275 4.18 8.18 2.11
C VAL A 275 4.36 6.77 2.66
N THR A 276 3.94 6.58 3.90
CA THR A 276 4.01 5.31 4.63
C THR A 276 2.61 4.74 4.86
N THR A 277 2.51 3.55 5.44
CA THR A 277 1.25 3.01 5.97
C THR A 277 1.10 3.24 7.48
N VAL A 278 2.02 4.01 8.09
CA VAL A 278 1.90 4.39 9.50
C VAL A 278 0.65 5.24 9.69
N PRO A 279 -0.30 4.82 10.55
CA PRO A 279 -1.57 5.51 10.69
C PRO A 279 -1.42 6.93 11.25
N GLY A 280 -2.05 7.90 10.57
CA GLY A 280 -2.02 9.28 11.05
C GLY A 280 -2.63 10.31 10.13
N VAL A 281 -2.90 11.48 10.70
CA VAL A 281 -3.31 12.69 9.98
C VAL A 281 -2.10 13.59 9.72
N LEU A 282 -2.19 14.42 8.70
CA LEU A 282 -1.16 15.39 8.37
C LEU A 282 -1.16 16.56 9.38
N LYS A 283 0.04 16.97 9.77
CA LYS A 283 0.30 18.08 10.70
C LYS A 283 1.45 18.93 10.17
N SER A 284 1.56 20.17 10.61
CA SER A 284 2.65 21.09 10.21
C SER A 284 4.06 20.53 10.44
N ILE A 285 4.24 19.69 11.46
CA ILE A 285 5.53 19.04 11.72
C ILE A 285 6.02 18.18 10.53
N HIS A 286 5.10 17.61 9.75
CA HIS A 286 5.43 16.79 8.59
C HIS A 286 6.08 17.59 7.45
N ALA A 287 5.94 18.93 7.44
CA ALA A 287 6.69 19.77 6.51
C ALA A 287 8.22 19.68 6.69
N ARG A 288 8.69 19.26 7.88
CA ARG A 288 10.11 19.05 8.18
C ARG A 288 10.60 17.64 7.83
N GLN A 289 9.70 16.70 7.65
CA GLN A 289 9.98 15.30 7.31
C GLN A 289 9.01 14.79 6.24
N PRO A 290 8.99 15.39 5.03
CA PRO A 290 8.01 15.05 4.01
C PRO A 290 8.18 13.65 3.43
N MET A 291 9.32 12.99 3.68
CA MET A 291 9.61 11.63 3.19
C MET A 291 8.96 10.52 4.01
N LEU A 292 8.26 10.81 5.13
CA LEU A 292 7.60 9.81 5.97
C LEU A 292 6.19 10.29 6.35
N LEU A 293 5.40 10.69 5.37
CA LEU A 293 4.03 11.14 5.61
C LEU A 293 3.14 9.96 6.02
N PRO A 294 2.32 10.12 7.08
CA PRO A 294 1.38 9.08 7.49
C PRO A 294 0.20 8.99 6.54
N ARG A 295 -0.42 7.82 6.48
CA ARG A 295 -1.64 7.57 5.72
C ARG A 295 -2.72 6.91 6.58
N VAL A 296 -3.93 6.88 6.06
CA VAL A 296 -5.10 6.22 6.65
C VAL A 296 -5.59 5.16 5.68
N SER A 297 -5.49 3.89 6.09
CA SER A 297 -5.93 2.77 5.27
C SER A 297 -7.45 2.71 5.17
N LEU A 298 -7.97 2.71 3.96
CA LEU A 298 -9.32 2.24 3.64
C LEU A 298 -9.21 0.77 3.23
N ASN A 299 -9.90 -0.10 3.95
CA ASN A 299 -9.75 -1.55 3.77
C ASN A 299 -11.09 -2.29 3.89
N GLY A 300 -11.11 -3.52 3.37
CA GLY A 300 -12.32 -4.32 3.26
C GLY A 300 -12.91 -4.86 4.58
N HIS A 301 -12.16 -4.74 5.68
CA HIS A 301 -12.67 -5.16 6.99
C HIS A 301 -13.58 -4.10 7.62
N PHE A 302 -13.42 -2.83 7.25
CA PHE A 302 -14.10 -1.70 7.86
C PHE A 302 -14.68 -0.78 6.78
N GLN A 303 -15.85 -1.12 6.26
CA GLN A 303 -16.52 -0.36 5.20
C GLN A 303 -17.82 0.30 5.67
N GLY A 304 -17.84 0.83 6.90
CA GLY A 304 -18.96 1.62 7.42
C GLY A 304 -18.69 3.12 7.34
N PRO A 305 -19.70 3.96 7.09
CA PRO A 305 -19.54 5.41 7.03
C PRO A 305 -19.10 6.03 8.36
N GLU A 306 -19.40 5.39 9.49
CA GLU A 306 -18.97 5.79 10.83
C GLU A 306 -17.44 5.73 10.99
N VAL A 307 -16.78 4.76 10.36
CA VAL A 307 -15.31 4.65 10.39
C VAL A 307 -14.65 5.88 9.77
N ILE A 308 -15.25 6.42 8.71
CA ILE A 308 -14.74 7.65 8.07
C ILE A 308 -14.84 8.84 9.01
N ASP A 309 -15.95 8.96 9.73
CA ASP A 309 -16.10 10.03 10.73
C ASP A 309 -15.03 9.94 11.82
N GLU A 310 -14.76 8.74 12.32
CA GLU A 310 -13.71 8.51 13.30
C GLU A 310 -12.33 8.90 12.77
N TYR A 311 -12.00 8.49 11.55
CA TYR A 311 -10.73 8.86 10.89
C TYR A 311 -10.57 10.37 10.75
N LEU A 312 -11.62 11.09 10.37
CA LEU A 312 -11.62 12.53 10.22
C LEU A 312 -11.45 13.27 11.56
N THR A 313 -11.74 12.65 12.69
CA THR A 313 -11.41 13.22 14.01
C THR A 313 -9.93 13.19 14.34
N GLY A 314 -9.17 12.28 13.72
CA GLY A 314 -7.77 12.02 14.06
C GLY A 314 -7.54 11.34 15.42
N ALA A 315 -8.60 11.14 16.21
CA ALA A 315 -8.52 10.60 17.56
C ALA A 315 -7.94 9.16 17.61
N PRO A 316 -8.38 8.22 16.75
CA PRO A 316 -7.81 6.87 16.73
C PRO A 316 -6.29 6.87 16.53
N PHE A 317 -5.79 7.75 15.67
CA PHE A 317 -4.35 7.83 15.38
C PHE A 317 -3.55 8.50 16.50
N ALA A 318 -4.16 9.42 17.24
CA ALA A 318 -3.55 10.00 18.43
C ALA A 318 -3.41 8.95 19.55
N LEU A 319 -4.43 8.13 19.76
CA LEU A 319 -4.42 7.01 20.71
C LEU A 319 -3.39 5.94 20.30
N TYR A 320 -3.35 5.56 19.03
CA TYR A 320 -2.36 4.61 18.51
C TYR A 320 -0.93 5.09 18.77
N ARG A 321 -0.63 6.38 18.52
CA ARG A 321 0.70 6.93 18.80
C ARG A 321 1.04 6.92 20.28
N ALA A 322 0.10 7.31 21.12
CA ALA A 322 0.30 7.29 22.57
C ALA A 322 0.59 5.87 23.07
N PHE A 323 -0.18 4.89 22.62
CA PHE A 323 0.03 3.48 22.96
C PHE A 323 1.43 2.98 22.51
N ARG A 324 1.84 3.26 21.27
CA ARG A 324 3.18 2.88 20.78
C ARG A 324 4.32 3.54 21.56
N GLN A 325 4.15 4.79 22.00
CA GLN A 325 5.16 5.45 22.84
C GLN A 325 5.31 4.78 24.19
N VAL A 326 4.19 4.43 24.82
CA VAL A 326 4.17 3.70 26.11
C VAL A 326 4.81 2.32 25.95
N SER A 327 4.42 1.54 24.96
CA SER A 327 4.98 0.22 24.69
C SER A 327 6.50 0.25 24.47
N ARG A 328 7.00 1.21 23.70
CA ARG A 328 8.45 1.40 23.48
C ARG A 328 9.19 1.81 24.75
N ALA A 329 8.57 2.59 25.62
CA ALA A 329 9.17 2.96 26.91
C ALA A 329 9.30 1.75 27.87
N PHE A 330 8.32 0.85 27.83
CA PHE A 330 8.35 -0.40 28.61
C PHE A 330 9.40 -1.40 28.06
N SER A 331 9.47 -1.58 26.74
CA SER A 331 10.44 -2.49 26.11
C SER A 331 11.90 -2.06 26.35
N ARG A 332 12.16 -0.76 26.48
CA ARG A 332 13.51 -0.24 26.81
C ARG A 332 13.89 -0.42 28.30
N ARG A 333 12.93 -0.70 29.18
CA ARG A 333 13.15 -0.89 30.62
C ARG A 333 13.25 -2.34 31.05
N ALA A 334 12.97 -3.31 30.17
CA ALA A 334 13.18 -4.70 30.47
C ALA A 334 14.70 -4.94 30.60
N PRO A 335 15.22 -5.41 31.76
CA PRO A 335 16.64 -5.70 31.92
C PRO A 335 17.01 -6.82 30.96
N SER A 336 18.14 -6.66 30.25
CA SER A 336 18.77 -7.76 29.51
C SER A 336 19.16 -8.82 30.50
N THR A 337 18.34 -9.84 30.66
CA THR A 337 18.80 -11.09 31.30
C THR A 337 19.78 -11.73 30.32
N ARG A 338 21.03 -11.63 30.67
CA ARG A 338 22.14 -12.42 30.10
C ARG A 338 22.02 -13.89 30.53
#